data_aaf1811d13d12d5dd2d5542efbe8143e
#
_entry.id   aaf1811d13d12d5dd2d5542efbe8143e
#
_cell.length_a   1.000
_cell.length_b   1.000
_cell.length_c   1.000
_cell.angle_alpha   90.00
_cell.angle_beta   90.00
_cell.angle_gamma   90.00
#
_symmetry.space_group_name_H-M   'P 1'
#
loop_
_entity.id
_entity.type
_entity.pdbx_description
1 polymer ?
#
loop_
_entity_poly.entity_id
_entity_poly.type
_entity_poly.pdbx_seq_one_letter_code
_entity_poly.pdbx_strand_id
1 'polypeptide(L)'
;MDGTVFLGGRVFDFAVRFIKNLRESGRRVLFFTNNASHNPEYYYDKLRRMGFDPQDGEILTSGDVTVEFLKSHRPGKPVYLVGTPELERQFTESGITLSDSADIVVTSFDTTLTYKKLDTACRLVRNGAEYLSTHPDFNCPTEDGFIPDSGAIAAFVTASAGVTPTYFGKPYRTAVTMMCEITGFPTDDICIFGDRLYTDIALGKKNGVTAILVLTGETTENDVSAAAEADRPDFVINSLADADRAIFG
;
A
#
# COMPACT_ATOMS: atom_id res chain seq x y z
N MET A 1 -3.87 -7.67 -1.86
CA MET A 1 -3.27 -8.93 -2.40
C MET A 1 -3.70 -10.12 -1.55
N ASP A 2 -3.31 -10.19 -0.27
CA ASP A 2 -3.84 -11.20 0.66
C ASP A 2 -5.35 -11.02 0.77
N GLY A 3 -6.11 -12.11 0.93
CA GLY A 3 -7.57 -12.09 0.88
C GLY A 3 -8.20 -11.88 -0.52
N THR A 4 -7.43 -11.46 -1.51
CA THR A 4 -7.93 -11.14 -2.86
C THR A 4 -7.43 -12.12 -3.93
N VAL A 5 -6.12 -12.29 -4.06
CA VAL A 5 -5.49 -13.17 -5.07
C VAL A 5 -4.89 -14.44 -4.45
N PHE A 6 -4.62 -14.41 -3.16
CA PHE A 6 -4.23 -15.53 -2.32
C PHE A 6 -4.71 -15.31 -0.88
N LEU A 7 -4.69 -16.33 -0.03
CA LEU A 7 -4.93 -16.23 1.40
C LEU A 7 -3.81 -16.96 2.14
N GLY A 8 -2.99 -16.22 2.88
CA GLY A 8 -1.78 -16.75 3.50
C GLY A 8 -0.83 -17.34 2.45
N GLY A 9 -0.56 -18.66 2.53
CA GLY A 9 0.25 -19.40 1.55
C GLY A 9 -0.54 -20.01 0.39
N ARG A 10 -1.87 -19.91 0.39
CA ARG A 10 -2.74 -20.59 -0.60
C ARG A 10 -3.16 -19.60 -1.69
N VAL A 11 -2.72 -19.91 -2.91
CA VAL A 11 -3.13 -19.18 -4.12
C VAL A 11 -4.55 -19.60 -4.54
N PHE A 12 -5.31 -18.65 -5.07
CA PHE A 12 -6.58 -18.91 -5.70
C PHE A 12 -6.37 -19.12 -7.21
N ASP A 13 -6.59 -20.34 -7.72
CA ASP A 13 -6.38 -20.69 -9.13
C ASP A 13 -7.15 -19.75 -10.08
N PHE A 14 -8.36 -19.35 -9.70
CA PHE A 14 -9.16 -18.41 -10.48
C PHE A 14 -8.50 -17.03 -10.57
N ALA A 15 -7.74 -16.61 -9.56
CA ALA A 15 -7.05 -15.32 -9.59
C ALA A 15 -5.93 -15.28 -10.63
N VAL A 16 -5.14 -16.37 -10.73
CA VAL A 16 -4.08 -16.49 -11.75
C VAL A 16 -4.68 -16.37 -13.15
N ARG A 17 -5.80 -17.09 -13.41
CA ARG A 17 -6.51 -17.05 -14.69
C ARG A 17 -7.06 -15.63 -14.97
N PHE A 18 -7.72 -15.01 -14.01
CA PHE A 18 -8.28 -13.67 -14.17
C PHE A 18 -7.20 -12.62 -14.50
N ILE A 19 -6.07 -12.63 -13.80
CA ILE A 19 -4.94 -11.74 -14.08
C ILE A 19 -4.40 -11.94 -15.50
N LYS A 20 -4.27 -13.21 -15.94
CA LYS A 20 -3.88 -13.53 -17.31
C LYS A 20 -4.85 -12.97 -18.34
N ASN A 21 -6.17 -13.20 -18.15
CA ASN A 21 -7.21 -12.72 -19.05
C ASN A 21 -7.24 -11.17 -19.13
N LEU A 22 -7.02 -10.48 -18.01
CA LEU A 22 -6.90 -9.02 -17.98
C LEU A 22 -5.76 -8.54 -18.89
N ARG A 23 -4.56 -9.12 -18.76
CA ARG A 23 -3.39 -8.78 -19.59
C ARG A 23 -3.64 -9.07 -21.07
N GLU A 24 -4.19 -10.24 -21.40
CA GLU A 24 -4.51 -10.63 -22.77
C GLU A 24 -5.54 -9.70 -23.42
N SER A 25 -6.40 -9.07 -22.61
CA SER A 25 -7.35 -8.05 -23.08
C SER A 25 -6.78 -6.63 -23.18
N GLY A 26 -5.48 -6.46 -22.92
CA GLY A 26 -4.80 -5.17 -22.97
C GLY A 26 -5.01 -4.29 -21.74
N ARG A 27 -5.60 -4.82 -20.65
CA ARG A 27 -5.77 -4.10 -19.39
C ARG A 27 -4.49 -4.16 -18.57
N ARG A 28 -4.14 -3.04 -17.95
CA ARG A 28 -3.03 -2.97 -17.02
C ARG A 28 -3.41 -3.54 -15.65
N VAL A 29 -2.52 -4.31 -15.04
CA VAL A 29 -2.70 -4.89 -13.71
C VAL A 29 -1.70 -4.24 -12.76
N LEU A 30 -2.14 -3.93 -11.53
CA LEU A 30 -1.27 -3.49 -10.44
C LEU A 30 -1.57 -4.30 -9.18
N PHE A 31 -0.53 -4.85 -8.59
CA PHE A 31 -0.56 -5.45 -7.25
C PHE A 31 -0.14 -4.40 -6.23
N PHE A 32 -1.11 -3.72 -5.62
CA PHE A 32 -0.82 -2.69 -4.63
C PHE A 32 -0.81 -3.24 -3.21
N THR A 33 0.25 -2.93 -2.45
CA THR A 33 0.38 -3.29 -1.04
C THR A 33 0.81 -2.10 -0.18
N ASN A 34 0.23 -2.00 1.04
CA ASN A 34 0.70 -1.03 2.03
C ASN A 34 2.06 -1.41 2.62
N ASN A 35 2.37 -2.70 2.68
CA ASN A 35 3.60 -3.17 3.31
C ASN A 35 4.84 -2.72 2.51
N ALA A 36 5.65 -1.88 3.14
CA ALA A 36 6.90 -1.33 2.62
C ALA A 36 8.14 -1.84 3.41
N SER A 37 8.00 -2.90 4.22
CA SER A 37 9.16 -3.50 4.91
C SER A 37 10.08 -4.29 3.98
N HIS A 38 9.58 -4.66 2.80
CA HIS A 38 10.31 -5.33 1.74
C HIS A 38 10.28 -4.49 0.46
N ASN A 39 11.32 -4.65 -0.35
CA ASN A 39 11.42 -4.03 -1.66
C ASN A 39 10.50 -4.72 -2.71
N PRO A 40 10.26 -4.11 -3.89
CA PRO A 40 9.45 -4.71 -4.95
C PRO A 40 9.93 -6.10 -5.38
N GLU A 41 11.24 -6.37 -5.45
CA GLU A 41 11.82 -7.66 -5.84
C GLU A 41 11.31 -8.82 -4.99
N TYR A 42 11.16 -8.62 -3.68
CA TYR A 42 10.57 -9.62 -2.79
C TYR A 42 9.15 -10.01 -3.25
N TYR A 43 8.33 -9.03 -3.65
CA TYR A 43 6.96 -9.28 -4.11
C TYR A 43 6.92 -9.90 -5.50
N TYR A 44 7.85 -9.52 -6.40
CA TYR A 44 8.01 -10.20 -7.69
C TYR A 44 8.31 -11.68 -7.49
N ASP A 45 9.26 -12.02 -6.63
CA ASP A 45 9.60 -13.41 -6.33
C ASP A 45 8.49 -14.16 -5.61
N LYS A 46 7.78 -13.50 -4.69
CA LYS A 46 6.62 -14.08 -4.01
C LYS A 46 5.53 -14.43 -5.01
N LEU A 47 5.13 -13.49 -5.87
CA LEU A 47 4.08 -13.70 -6.86
C LEU A 47 4.48 -14.70 -7.95
N ARG A 48 5.75 -14.73 -8.38
CA ARG A 48 6.26 -15.76 -9.31
C ARG A 48 6.14 -17.17 -8.71
N ARG A 49 6.53 -17.36 -7.46
CA ARG A 49 6.36 -18.65 -6.76
C ARG A 49 4.89 -19.05 -6.61
N MET A 50 4.00 -18.08 -6.60
CA MET A 50 2.54 -18.28 -6.58
C MET A 50 1.92 -18.46 -7.97
N GLY A 51 2.69 -18.39 -9.06
CA GLY A 51 2.23 -18.64 -10.43
C GLY A 51 1.60 -17.43 -11.13
N PHE A 52 1.76 -16.20 -10.62
CA PHE A 52 1.18 -15.00 -11.23
C PHE A 52 2.01 -14.38 -12.37
N ASP A 53 3.30 -14.69 -12.44
CA ASP A 53 4.25 -14.14 -13.43
C ASP A 53 4.12 -12.61 -13.60
N PRO A 54 4.36 -11.82 -12.53
CA PRO A 54 4.18 -10.37 -12.58
C PRO A 54 5.16 -9.73 -13.56
N GLN A 55 4.66 -8.79 -14.37
CA GLN A 55 5.42 -8.03 -15.35
C GLN A 55 6.05 -6.79 -14.67
N ASP A 56 7.08 -6.23 -15.31
CA ASP A 56 7.74 -5.02 -14.81
C ASP A 56 6.73 -3.87 -14.64
N GLY A 57 6.76 -3.23 -13.48
CA GLY A 57 5.86 -2.15 -13.13
C GLY A 57 4.44 -2.58 -12.69
N GLU A 58 4.18 -3.87 -12.50
CA GLU A 58 2.90 -4.36 -11.96
C GLU A 58 2.85 -4.43 -10.43
N ILE A 59 3.97 -4.25 -9.75
CA ILE A 59 4.00 -4.23 -8.28
C ILE A 59 4.23 -2.79 -7.83
N LEU A 60 3.37 -2.35 -6.91
CA LEU A 60 3.44 -1.05 -6.29
C LEU A 60 3.31 -1.20 -4.78
N THR A 61 4.33 -0.81 -4.03
CA THR A 61 4.30 -0.74 -2.57
C THR A 61 4.01 0.69 -2.12
N SER A 62 3.60 0.89 -0.87
CA SER A 62 3.51 2.24 -0.32
C SER A 62 4.89 2.93 -0.24
N GLY A 63 5.97 2.15 -0.21
CA GLY A 63 7.34 2.65 -0.33
C GLY A 63 7.59 3.27 -1.71
N ASP A 64 7.20 2.58 -2.80
CA ASP A 64 7.33 3.10 -4.17
C ASP A 64 6.55 4.40 -4.36
N VAL A 65 5.31 4.42 -3.87
CA VAL A 65 4.45 5.61 -3.89
C VAL A 65 5.12 6.78 -3.17
N THR A 66 5.74 6.52 -2.01
CA THR A 66 6.46 7.55 -1.24
C THR A 66 7.72 8.03 -1.97
N VAL A 67 8.50 7.13 -2.54
CA VAL A 67 9.69 7.45 -3.34
C VAL A 67 9.33 8.33 -4.54
N GLU A 68 8.28 7.95 -5.29
CA GLU A 68 7.87 8.72 -6.47
C GLU A 68 7.36 10.12 -6.10
N PHE A 69 6.61 10.24 -4.99
CA PHE A 69 6.25 11.55 -4.45
C PHE A 69 7.48 12.39 -4.10
N LEU A 70 8.47 11.83 -3.43
CA LEU A 70 9.69 12.56 -3.07
C LEU A 70 10.44 13.04 -4.30
N LYS A 71 10.55 12.22 -5.34
CA LYS A 71 11.20 12.58 -6.61
C LYS A 71 10.48 13.70 -7.35
N SER A 72 9.17 13.59 -7.47
CA SER A 72 8.36 14.52 -8.28
C SER A 72 8.02 15.80 -7.53
N HIS A 73 7.74 15.75 -6.22
CA HIS A 73 7.23 16.89 -5.46
C HIS A 73 8.22 17.47 -4.45
N ARG A 74 9.32 16.77 -4.15
CA ARG A 74 10.36 17.18 -3.18
C ARG A 74 11.78 16.93 -3.70
N PRO A 75 12.07 17.28 -4.97
CA PRO A 75 13.35 16.93 -5.59
C PRO A 75 14.53 17.50 -4.78
N GLY A 76 15.53 16.63 -4.53
CA GLY A 76 16.78 17.01 -3.87
C GLY A 76 16.68 17.29 -2.35
N LYS A 77 15.51 17.17 -1.75
CA LYS A 77 15.34 17.33 -0.30
C LYS A 77 15.90 16.11 0.44
N PRO A 78 16.78 16.32 1.46
CA PRO A 78 17.27 15.23 2.28
C PRO A 78 16.16 14.64 3.17
N VAL A 79 16.16 13.32 3.31
CA VAL A 79 15.15 12.54 4.03
C VAL A 79 15.79 11.81 5.21
N TYR A 80 15.14 11.85 6.37
CA TYR A 80 15.39 10.94 7.47
C TYR A 80 14.36 9.80 7.41
N LEU A 81 14.84 8.57 7.20
CA LEU A 81 13.97 7.40 7.06
C LEU A 81 14.01 6.54 8.34
N VAL A 82 12.84 6.28 8.90
CA VAL A 82 12.60 5.22 9.87
C VAL A 82 12.02 4.04 9.11
N GLY A 83 12.88 3.13 8.68
CA GLY A 83 12.56 1.99 7.82
C GLY A 83 13.60 0.89 7.93
N THR A 84 13.30 -0.25 7.28
CA THR A 84 14.23 -1.39 7.19
C THR A 84 15.43 -1.06 6.30
N PRO A 85 16.55 -1.81 6.42
CA PRO A 85 17.68 -1.67 5.50
C PRO A 85 17.31 -1.88 4.02
N GLU A 86 16.30 -2.72 3.74
CA GLU A 86 15.79 -2.93 2.40
C GLU A 86 15.13 -1.66 1.85
N LEU A 87 14.32 -0.98 2.66
CA LEU A 87 13.68 0.27 2.28
C LEU A 87 14.69 1.42 2.17
N GLU A 88 15.70 1.49 3.06
CA GLU A 88 16.81 2.46 2.96
C GLU A 88 17.55 2.31 1.62
N ARG A 89 17.83 1.07 1.20
CA ARG A 89 18.46 0.77 -0.09
C ARG A 89 17.57 1.21 -1.25
N GLN A 90 16.28 0.89 -1.22
CA GLN A 90 15.32 1.31 -2.26
C GLN A 90 15.31 2.84 -2.43
N PHE A 91 15.27 3.60 -1.32
CA PHE A 91 15.31 5.06 -1.35
C PHE A 91 16.61 5.57 -1.98
N THR A 92 17.77 5.05 -1.56
CA THR A 92 19.08 5.48 -2.07
C THR A 92 19.28 5.12 -3.53
N GLU A 93 18.91 3.94 -3.97
CA GLU A 93 18.96 3.50 -5.37
C GLU A 93 18.02 4.32 -6.27
N SER A 94 16.92 4.83 -5.70
CA SER A 94 16.00 5.75 -6.37
C SER A 94 16.48 7.20 -6.41
N GLY A 95 17.67 7.50 -5.88
CA GLY A 95 18.28 8.82 -5.88
C GLY A 95 17.84 9.73 -4.73
N ILE A 96 17.17 9.20 -3.68
CA ILE A 96 16.81 9.94 -2.48
C ILE A 96 18.02 10.01 -1.55
N THR A 97 18.40 11.21 -1.13
CA THR A 97 19.49 11.42 -0.16
C THR A 97 18.98 11.17 1.26
N LEU A 98 19.50 10.15 1.94
CA LEU A 98 19.22 9.90 3.36
C LEU A 98 20.21 10.66 4.24
N SER A 99 19.72 11.28 5.34
CA SER A 99 20.53 12.11 6.23
C SER A 99 19.94 12.21 7.64
N ASP A 100 20.80 12.26 8.65
CA ASP A 100 20.42 12.57 10.04
C ASP A 100 20.08 14.07 10.24
N SER A 101 20.36 14.91 9.24
CA SER A 101 19.98 16.33 9.17
C SER A 101 19.11 16.53 7.94
N ALA A 102 17.81 16.30 8.10
CA ALA A 102 16.88 16.21 7.00
C ALA A 102 15.74 17.22 7.12
N ASP A 103 15.22 17.65 5.95
CA ASP A 103 14.05 18.50 5.80
C ASP A 103 12.73 17.69 5.88
N ILE A 104 12.80 16.39 5.67
CA ILE A 104 11.66 15.48 5.62
C ILE A 104 11.94 14.25 6.49
N VAL A 105 10.97 13.86 7.30
CA VAL A 105 10.97 12.58 8.04
C VAL A 105 9.96 11.65 7.39
N VAL A 106 10.37 10.43 7.06
CA VAL A 106 9.48 9.37 6.61
C VAL A 106 9.51 8.24 7.62
N THR A 107 8.35 7.87 8.16
CA THR A 107 8.19 6.65 8.95
C THR A 107 7.57 5.54 8.10
N SER A 108 8.01 4.31 8.32
CA SER A 108 7.54 3.12 7.62
C SER A 108 7.49 1.93 8.58
N PHE A 109 7.10 0.77 8.07
CA PHE A 109 7.20 -0.49 8.79
C PHE A 109 8.68 -0.87 8.96
N ASP A 110 9.21 -0.67 10.17
CA ASP A 110 10.62 -0.91 10.49
C ASP A 110 10.77 -2.01 11.55
N THR A 111 11.08 -3.22 11.09
CA THR A 111 11.36 -4.37 11.99
C THR A 111 12.75 -4.31 12.64
N THR A 112 13.56 -3.30 12.28
CA THR A 112 14.88 -3.02 12.85
C THR A 112 14.89 -1.76 13.70
N LEU A 113 13.70 -1.33 14.16
CA LEU A 113 13.47 -0.09 14.90
C LEU A 113 14.34 -0.01 16.16
N THR A 114 14.94 1.16 16.37
CA THR A 114 15.69 1.48 17.58
C THR A 114 15.16 2.76 18.21
N TYR A 115 15.37 2.92 19.52
CA TYR A 115 15.01 4.17 20.21
C TYR A 115 15.71 5.39 19.58
N LYS A 116 16.96 5.23 19.12
CA LYS A 116 17.72 6.29 18.44
C LYS A 116 17.00 6.76 17.15
N LYS A 117 16.47 5.84 16.35
CA LYS A 117 15.70 6.20 15.15
C LYS A 117 14.48 7.05 15.52
N LEU A 118 13.73 6.65 16.54
CA LEU A 118 12.56 7.39 17.03
C LEU A 118 12.91 8.76 17.61
N ASP A 119 13.95 8.84 18.44
CA ASP A 119 14.41 10.12 19.02
C ASP A 119 14.80 11.13 17.93
N THR A 120 15.57 10.67 16.93
CA THR A 120 15.98 11.54 15.81
C THR A 120 14.77 12.00 15.01
N ALA A 121 13.85 11.08 14.65
CA ALA A 121 12.61 11.43 13.94
C ALA A 121 11.80 12.48 14.71
N CYS A 122 11.53 12.25 16.01
CA CYS A 122 10.78 13.18 16.85
C CYS A 122 11.44 14.56 16.93
N ARG A 123 12.77 14.60 17.03
CA ARG A 123 13.55 15.85 17.09
C ARG A 123 13.43 16.64 15.79
N LEU A 124 13.60 16.00 14.66
CA LEU A 124 13.48 16.63 13.34
C LEU A 124 12.08 17.17 13.09
N VAL A 125 11.03 16.35 13.37
CA VAL A 125 9.63 16.79 13.22
C VAL A 125 9.32 17.98 14.12
N ARG A 126 9.74 17.99 15.39
CA ARG A 126 9.58 19.16 16.29
C ARG A 126 10.30 20.39 15.79
N ASN A 127 11.39 20.24 15.05
CA ASN A 127 12.15 21.33 14.46
C ASN A 127 11.60 21.78 13.09
N GLY A 128 10.45 21.26 12.67
CA GLY A 128 9.75 21.72 11.48
C GLY A 128 10.01 20.89 10.21
N ALA A 129 10.66 19.73 10.30
CA ALA A 129 10.74 18.82 9.16
C ALA A 129 9.34 18.36 8.74
N GLU A 130 9.09 18.27 7.41
CA GLU A 130 7.86 17.69 6.86
C GLU A 130 7.74 16.24 7.30
N TYR A 131 6.56 15.86 7.80
CA TYR A 131 6.34 14.52 8.33
C TYR A 131 5.45 13.68 7.42
N LEU A 132 6.01 12.58 6.90
CA LEU A 132 5.39 11.63 6.00
C LEU A 132 5.40 10.22 6.62
N SER A 133 4.48 9.37 6.20
CA SER A 133 4.46 7.95 6.56
C SER A 133 4.00 7.12 5.36
N THR A 134 4.64 5.97 5.12
CA THR A 134 4.32 5.12 3.96
C THR A 134 2.89 4.58 4.01
N HIS A 135 2.35 4.24 5.19
CA HIS A 135 0.98 3.75 5.34
C HIS A 135 0.51 3.82 6.81
N PRO A 136 -0.82 3.76 7.05
CA PRO A 136 -1.40 3.98 8.36
C PRO A 136 -1.61 2.70 9.19
N ASP A 137 -1.31 1.51 8.67
CA ASP A 137 -1.67 0.23 9.32
C ASP A 137 -0.95 0.09 10.66
N PHE A 138 -1.71 -0.13 11.74
CA PHE A 138 -1.17 -0.26 13.10
C PHE A 138 -0.53 -1.61 13.34
N ASN A 139 -1.01 -2.64 12.66
CA ASN A 139 -0.60 -4.02 12.87
C ASN A 139 -0.41 -4.74 11.55
N CYS A 140 0.66 -5.53 11.47
CA CYS A 140 0.89 -6.50 10.41
C CYS A 140 0.52 -7.90 10.93
N PRO A 141 -0.37 -8.65 10.27
CA PRO A 141 -0.68 -10.03 10.65
C PRO A 141 0.50 -10.95 10.39
N THR A 142 0.73 -11.88 11.31
CA THR A 142 1.73 -12.95 11.25
C THR A 142 1.09 -14.30 11.59
N GLU A 143 1.81 -15.39 11.45
CA GLU A 143 1.31 -16.74 11.84
C GLU A 143 0.97 -16.82 13.33
N ASP A 144 1.70 -16.07 14.18
CA ASP A 144 1.51 -16.08 15.64
C ASP A 144 0.63 -14.92 16.16
N GLY A 145 -0.04 -14.16 15.27
CA GLY A 145 -0.91 -13.04 15.64
C GLY A 145 -0.55 -11.74 14.91
N PHE A 146 -0.25 -10.67 15.65
CA PHE A 146 0.02 -9.34 15.09
C PHE A 146 1.32 -8.76 15.63
N ILE A 147 2.06 -8.07 14.75
CA ILE A 147 3.21 -7.24 15.15
C ILE A 147 2.95 -5.77 14.82
N PRO A 148 3.54 -4.80 15.58
CA PRO A 148 3.41 -3.38 15.30
C PRO A 148 3.88 -3.03 13.88
N ASP A 149 3.12 -2.17 13.19
CA ASP A 149 3.39 -1.75 11.82
C ASP A 149 3.62 -0.23 11.74
N SER A 150 3.72 0.33 10.56
CA SER A 150 4.01 1.74 10.26
C SER A 150 3.13 2.72 11.04
N GLY A 151 1.82 2.44 11.14
CA GLY A 151 0.89 3.27 11.89
C GLY A 151 1.21 3.37 13.38
N ALA A 152 1.68 2.27 14.00
CA ALA A 152 2.11 2.29 15.39
C ALA A 152 3.37 3.14 15.59
N ILE A 153 4.33 3.06 14.66
CA ILE A 153 5.53 3.89 14.64
C ILE A 153 5.16 5.37 14.43
N ALA A 154 4.28 5.63 13.48
CA ALA A 154 3.77 6.97 13.20
C ALA A 154 3.03 7.57 14.41
N ALA A 155 2.24 6.77 15.12
CA ALA A 155 1.55 7.20 16.33
C ALA A 155 2.52 7.59 17.46
N PHE A 156 3.62 6.85 17.63
CA PHE A 156 4.68 7.20 18.58
C PHE A 156 5.27 8.58 18.28
N VAL A 157 5.67 8.83 17.03
CA VAL A 157 6.24 10.12 16.61
C VAL A 157 5.21 11.24 16.75
N THR A 158 3.96 10.99 16.34
CA THR A 158 2.85 11.96 16.47
C THR A 158 2.62 12.33 17.94
N ALA A 159 2.55 11.35 18.84
CA ALA A 159 2.36 11.60 20.27
C ALA A 159 3.51 12.42 20.89
N SER A 160 4.75 12.20 20.43
CA SER A 160 5.92 12.90 20.94
C SER A 160 6.14 14.28 20.32
N ALA A 161 5.87 14.44 19.01
CA ALA A 161 6.17 15.67 18.27
C ALA A 161 4.95 16.59 18.07
N GLY A 162 3.73 16.10 18.28
CA GLY A 162 2.49 16.87 18.11
C GLY A 162 2.07 17.07 16.65
N VAL A 163 2.69 16.36 15.70
CA VAL A 163 2.43 16.49 14.26
C VAL A 163 1.99 15.14 13.69
N THR A 164 0.91 15.14 12.92
CA THR A 164 0.41 13.94 12.22
C THR A 164 1.03 13.88 10.82
N PRO A 165 1.48 12.70 10.33
CA PRO A 165 2.06 12.57 9.00
C PRO A 165 1.03 12.65 7.88
N THR A 166 1.51 12.98 6.67
CA THR A 166 0.81 12.66 5.43
C THR A 166 1.10 11.19 5.08
N TYR A 167 0.04 10.39 4.89
CA TYR A 167 0.16 8.97 4.57
C TYR A 167 0.09 8.71 3.06
N PHE A 168 0.89 7.75 2.55
CA PHE A 168 0.97 7.36 1.14
C PHE A 168 0.37 5.99 0.81
N GLY A 169 -0.10 5.25 1.82
CA GLY A 169 -0.79 3.97 1.67
C GLY A 169 -2.32 4.12 1.61
N LYS A 170 -3.00 3.00 1.34
CA LYS A 170 -4.45 2.90 1.47
C LYS A 170 -4.88 3.22 2.91
N PRO A 171 -6.00 3.92 3.15
CA PRO A 171 -7.01 4.39 2.18
C PRO A 171 -6.84 5.86 1.76
N TYR A 172 -5.67 6.45 1.89
CA TYR A 172 -5.45 7.88 1.70
C TYR A 172 -5.41 8.30 0.22
N ARG A 173 -5.91 9.53 -0.04
CA ARG A 173 -5.96 10.11 -1.38
C ARG A 173 -4.60 10.20 -2.07
N THR A 174 -3.54 10.42 -1.31
CA THR A 174 -2.16 10.46 -1.81
C THR A 174 -1.80 9.19 -2.58
N ALA A 175 -2.26 8.00 -2.13
CA ALA A 175 -2.04 6.75 -2.83
C ALA A 175 -2.68 6.75 -4.23
N VAL A 176 -3.92 7.23 -4.36
CA VAL A 176 -4.62 7.32 -5.66
C VAL A 176 -3.97 8.37 -6.55
N THR A 177 -3.66 9.56 -6.03
CA THR A 177 -2.99 10.61 -6.79
C THR A 177 -1.69 10.10 -7.41
N MET A 178 -0.85 9.45 -6.59
CA MET A 178 0.42 8.90 -7.07
C MET A 178 0.23 7.71 -8.02
N MET A 179 -0.78 6.85 -7.80
CA MET A 179 -1.12 5.81 -8.77
C MET A 179 -1.49 6.40 -10.14
N CYS A 180 -2.30 7.47 -10.17
CA CYS A 180 -2.63 8.15 -11.42
C CYS A 180 -1.38 8.75 -12.10
N GLU A 181 -0.49 9.38 -11.34
CA GLU A 181 0.77 9.93 -11.86
C GLU A 181 1.70 8.83 -12.41
N ILE A 182 1.88 7.73 -11.67
CA ILE A 182 2.74 6.60 -12.06
C ILE A 182 2.18 5.87 -13.29
N THR A 183 0.85 5.71 -13.37
CA THR A 183 0.21 4.92 -14.41
C THR A 183 -0.18 5.72 -15.64
N GLY A 184 -0.42 7.02 -15.47
CA GLY A 184 -0.98 7.90 -16.49
C GLY A 184 -2.50 7.74 -16.69
N PHE A 185 -3.19 6.91 -15.88
CA PHE A 185 -4.64 6.73 -15.95
C PHE A 185 -5.37 7.68 -14.99
N PRO A 186 -6.50 8.28 -15.41
CA PRO A 186 -7.39 8.99 -14.51
C PRO A 186 -8.13 8.03 -13.58
N THR A 187 -8.70 8.53 -12.49
CA THR A 187 -9.42 7.72 -11.49
C THR A 187 -10.56 6.90 -12.08
N ASP A 188 -11.26 7.44 -13.07
CA ASP A 188 -12.42 6.80 -13.73
C ASP A 188 -12.04 5.55 -14.54
N ASP A 189 -10.76 5.42 -14.93
CA ASP A 189 -10.23 4.27 -15.66
C ASP A 189 -9.61 3.22 -14.73
N ILE A 190 -9.65 3.47 -13.41
CA ILE A 190 -9.07 2.58 -12.40
C ILE A 190 -10.18 1.91 -11.59
N CYS A 191 -10.06 0.62 -11.36
CA CYS A 191 -10.84 -0.07 -10.35
C CYS A 191 -9.91 -0.80 -9.36
N ILE A 192 -10.35 -0.92 -8.10
CA ILE A 192 -9.65 -1.66 -7.08
C ILE A 192 -10.46 -2.89 -6.65
N PHE A 193 -9.80 -4.05 -6.66
CA PHE A 193 -10.30 -5.27 -6.04
C PHE A 193 -9.65 -5.43 -4.67
N GLY A 194 -10.43 -5.64 -3.64
CA GLY A 194 -9.92 -5.84 -2.29
C GLY A 194 -10.91 -6.56 -1.40
N ASP A 195 -10.44 -7.01 -0.25
CA ASP A 195 -11.20 -7.77 0.72
C ASP A 195 -11.51 -7.01 2.00
N ARG A 196 -10.99 -5.76 2.15
CA ARG A 196 -11.14 -4.97 3.37
C ARG A 196 -11.89 -3.67 3.12
N LEU A 197 -12.97 -3.46 3.89
CA LEU A 197 -13.77 -2.22 3.80
C LEU A 197 -12.94 -0.98 4.15
N TYR A 198 -12.14 -1.05 5.21
CA TYR A 198 -11.44 0.11 5.78
C TYR A 198 -10.13 0.49 5.07
N THR A 199 -9.64 -0.33 4.16
CA THR A 199 -8.43 -0.05 3.33
C THR A 199 -8.76 0.02 1.85
N ASP A 200 -8.99 -1.13 1.21
CA ASP A 200 -9.16 -1.23 -0.25
C ASP A 200 -10.42 -0.53 -0.72
N ILE A 201 -11.56 -0.84 -0.09
CA ILE A 201 -12.85 -0.26 -0.46
C ILE A 201 -12.87 1.22 -0.10
N ALA A 202 -12.39 1.59 1.10
CA ALA A 202 -12.27 2.98 1.49
C ALA A 202 -11.35 3.78 0.55
N LEU A 203 -10.28 3.17 0.00
CA LEU A 203 -9.44 3.83 -1.00
C LEU A 203 -10.26 4.23 -2.22
N GLY A 204 -11.05 3.30 -2.79
CA GLY A 204 -11.89 3.59 -3.96
C GLY A 204 -12.98 4.60 -3.63
N LYS A 205 -13.81 4.32 -2.64
CA LYS A 205 -15.00 5.12 -2.29
C LYS A 205 -14.68 6.57 -1.93
N LYS A 206 -13.60 6.80 -1.19
CA LYS A 206 -13.21 8.16 -0.76
C LYS A 206 -12.49 8.97 -1.83
N ASN A 207 -12.05 8.32 -2.92
CA ASN A 207 -11.18 8.95 -3.90
C ASN A 207 -11.66 8.83 -5.36
N GLY A 208 -12.89 8.37 -5.59
CA GLY A 208 -13.49 8.32 -6.93
C GLY A 208 -12.95 7.20 -7.83
N VAL A 209 -12.43 6.12 -7.23
CA VAL A 209 -12.03 4.91 -7.93
C VAL A 209 -13.08 3.83 -7.70
N THR A 210 -13.45 3.08 -8.73
CA THR A 210 -14.43 1.99 -8.59
C THR A 210 -13.93 0.92 -7.61
N ALA A 211 -14.70 0.68 -6.54
CA ALA A 211 -14.34 -0.24 -5.46
C ALA A 211 -15.13 -1.55 -5.56
N ILE A 212 -14.43 -2.67 -5.74
CA ILE A 212 -15.01 -4.01 -5.90
C ILE A 212 -14.54 -4.88 -4.73
N LEU A 213 -15.48 -5.25 -3.85
CA LEU A 213 -15.21 -6.14 -2.73
C LEU A 213 -15.26 -7.59 -3.18
N VAL A 214 -14.24 -8.37 -2.80
CA VAL A 214 -14.22 -9.82 -2.89
C VAL A 214 -14.43 -10.44 -1.51
N LEU A 215 -15.30 -11.47 -1.41
CA LEU A 215 -15.62 -12.15 -0.16
C LEU A 215 -14.67 -13.33 0.13
N THR A 216 -13.45 -13.30 -0.43
CA THR A 216 -12.43 -14.36 -0.24
C THR A 216 -11.47 -14.09 0.92
N GLY A 217 -11.61 -12.94 1.56
CA GLY A 217 -10.71 -12.48 2.64
C GLY A 217 -11.42 -12.15 3.94
N GLU A 218 -11.15 -10.93 4.48
CA GLU A 218 -11.55 -10.54 5.83
C GLU A 218 -13.03 -10.15 5.93
N THR A 219 -13.57 -9.42 4.95
CA THR A 219 -14.93 -8.86 5.02
C THR A 219 -15.99 -9.90 4.66
N THR A 220 -17.07 -9.94 5.45
CA THR A 220 -18.26 -10.78 5.21
C THR A 220 -19.43 -9.96 4.65
N GLU A 221 -20.48 -10.63 4.14
CA GLU A 221 -21.74 -9.97 3.71
C GLU A 221 -22.40 -9.21 4.86
N ASN A 222 -22.28 -9.71 6.10
CA ASN A 222 -22.83 -9.03 7.27
C ASN A 222 -22.10 -7.70 7.54
N ASP A 223 -20.77 -7.65 7.35
CA ASP A 223 -19.98 -6.44 7.53
C ASP A 223 -20.37 -5.39 6.47
N VAL A 224 -20.60 -5.82 5.22
CA VAL A 224 -21.09 -4.93 4.15
C VAL A 224 -22.46 -4.37 4.48
N SER A 225 -23.37 -5.21 5.00
CA SER A 225 -24.71 -4.81 5.37
C SER A 225 -24.72 -3.82 6.53
N ALA A 226 -23.78 -3.99 7.49
CA ALA A 226 -23.62 -3.12 8.65
C ALA A 226 -22.88 -1.80 8.34
N ALA A 227 -22.14 -1.74 7.23
CA ALA A 227 -21.38 -0.56 6.84
C ALA A 227 -22.29 0.62 6.47
N ALA A 228 -21.84 1.84 6.80
CA ALA A 228 -22.52 3.06 6.34
C ALA A 228 -22.54 3.10 4.80
N GLU A 229 -23.56 3.70 4.21
CA GLU A 229 -23.74 3.75 2.76
C GLU A 229 -22.51 4.33 2.03
N ALA A 230 -21.87 5.34 2.60
CA ALA A 230 -20.68 5.96 2.04
C ALA A 230 -19.44 5.04 2.03
N ASP A 231 -19.41 4.02 2.88
CA ASP A 231 -18.29 3.07 3.01
C ASP A 231 -18.57 1.73 2.29
N ARG A 232 -19.76 1.57 1.69
CA ARG A 232 -20.10 0.37 0.94
C ARG A 232 -19.38 0.33 -0.40
N PRO A 233 -18.91 -0.86 -0.84
CA PRO A 233 -18.31 -1.03 -2.16
C PRO A 233 -19.32 -0.73 -3.28
N ASP A 234 -18.82 -0.40 -4.47
CA ASP A 234 -19.67 -0.22 -5.66
C ASP A 234 -20.17 -1.59 -6.15
N PHE A 235 -19.37 -2.64 -6.01
CA PHE A 235 -19.74 -4.02 -6.33
C PHE A 235 -19.25 -4.97 -5.24
N VAL A 236 -20.06 -6.01 -4.99
CA VAL A 236 -19.68 -7.15 -4.12
C VAL A 236 -19.73 -8.41 -4.95
N ILE A 237 -18.66 -9.18 -4.94
CA ILE A 237 -18.54 -10.47 -5.64
C ILE A 237 -17.98 -11.53 -4.71
N ASN A 238 -18.32 -12.81 -4.93
CA ASN A 238 -17.79 -13.86 -4.07
C ASN A 238 -16.28 -14.03 -4.24
N SER A 239 -15.79 -13.88 -5.47
CA SER A 239 -14.37 -14.03 -5.80
C SER A 239 -14.04 -13.40 -7.15
N LEU A 240 -12.75 -13.30 -7.49
CA LEU A 240 -12.31 -12.88 -8.83
C LEU A 240 -12.80 -13.80 -9.96
N ALA A 241 -13.26 -15.03 -9.66
CA ALA A 241 -13.91 -15.90 -10.65
C ALA A 241 -15.24 -15.29 -11.16
N ASP A 242 -15.95 -14.52 -10.33
CA ASP A 242 -17.17 -13.86 -10.74
C ASP A 242 -16.87 -12.69 -11.68
N ALA A 243 -15.80 -11.93 -11.39
CA ALA A 243 -15.31 -10.88 -12.27
C ALA A 243 -14.84 -11.45 -13.62
N ASP A 244 -14.11 -12.57 -13.59
CA ASP A 244 -13.61 -13.27 -14.78
C ASP A 244 -14.80 -13.64 -15.72
N ARG A 245 -15.85 -14.24 -15.16
CA ARG A 245 -17.06 -14.59 -15.91
C ARG A 245 -17.82 -13.38 -16.44
N ALA A 246 -17.93 -12.32 -15.63
CA ALA A 246 -18.68 -11.13 -16.04
C ALA A 246 -17.99 -10.34 -17.16
N ILE A 247 -16.65 -10.38 -17.23
CA ILE A 247 -15.87 -9.60 -18.19
C ILE A 247 -15.52 -10.43 -19.44
N PHE A 248 -15.29 -11.73 -19.31
CA PHE A 248 -14.72 -12.59 -20.36
C PHE A 248 -15.57 -13.83 -20.71
N GLY A 249 -16.65 -14.11 -19.96
CA GLY A 249 -17.50 -15.31 -20.07
C GLY A 249 -18.68 -15.22 -21.04
#